data_bcbb4f1966f11a585f08fd7f9ab66c20
#
_entry.id   bcbb4f1966f11a585f08fd7f9ab66c20
#
_cell.length_a   1.000
_cell.length_b   1.000
_cell.length_c   1.000
_cell.angle_alpha   90.00
_cell.angle_beta   90.00
_cell.angle_gamma   90.00
#
_symmetry.space_group_name_H-M   'P 1'
#
loop_
_entity.id
_entity.type
_entity.pdbx_description
1 polymer ?
#
loop_
_entity_poly.entity_id
_entity_poly.type
_entity_poly.pdbx_seq_one_letter_code
_entity_poly.pdbx_strand_id
1 'polypeptide(L)'
;WFMDNVEPVQLMRNGVYLNAGNGRFLEGAFLSGLDSTDWTWAVRLCDFDHDGLNDAYFQCGMSRNFNENDDEELKKKDRKLTQWERYRHLPPLKEHNRVFRNLGGMNFENTSKDWGLDYYGMSYGCAVGDLDQDGALDIVSVRLDGPVAIYHNTGADAGNSLTLSFEGTKSNKQGIGVEAKLFTNDDDETPQLRTLVTSRGYLGSDQAILHFGLGEASTAARLELYWPSGLTQTIRNLDAGRHHHIVEGGGLTATPPVVQPEPVFEALPSLSRVKHAEKRYDDFAREPLLPNKLSQFGPGQAWSDVNGDGVDDFYLGQGKGAPGRLIILRDRQEGLKPMPLPNDGDFEDMGSLFFDADGDGDQDLYVVSGGVECEEDDESLQDRLYLNDGSGKMTLAPKGALPSARHNGSCISAADFDRDGDLDLFIGGRTVPGYYPTAAASQLLRNEGGGRFVDVTSDLAPA
;
A
#
# COMPACT_ATOMS: atom_id res chain seq x y z
N TRP A 1 27.18 -21.08 14.20
CA TRP A 1 26.55 -21.68 15.39
C TRP A 1 25.01 -21.65 15.28
N PHE A 2 24.40 -20.56 14.87
CA PHE A 2 22.95 -20.46 14.70
C PHE A 2 22.45 -21.48 13.65
N MET A 3 23.11 -21.54 12.50
CA MET A 3 22.74 -22.42 11.38
C MET A 3 22.89 -23.90 11.73
N ASP A 4 23.83 -24.26 12.63
CA ASP A 4 24.12 -25.64 13.02
C ASP A 4 23.15 -26.19 14.08
N ASN A 5 22.36 -25.32 14.72
CA ASN A 5 21.51 -25.68 15.87
C ASN A 5 20.03 -25.36 15.71
N VAL A 6 19.59 -25.02 14.51
CA VAL A 6 18.19 -24.73 14.19
C VAL A 6 17.53 -25.96 13.55
N GLU A 7 16.40 -26.37 14.07
CA GLU A 7 15.57 -27.40 13.43
C GLU A 7 14.27 -26.77 12.91
N PRO A 8 13.93 -26.93 11.62
CA PRO A 8 14.72 -27.65 10.59
C PRO A 8 16.00 -26.89 10.20
N VAL A 9 16.99 -27.60 9.72
CA VAL A 9 18.28 -27.04 9.27
C VAL A 9 18.02 -26.02 8.17
N GLN A 10 18.54 -24.80 8.35
CA GLN A 10 18.45 -23.73 7.36
C GLN A 10 19.65 -23.80 6.40
N LEU A 11 19.35 -23.84 5.11
CA LEU A 11 20.36 -23.82 4.06
C LEU A 11 20.47 -22.42 3.46
N MET A 12 21.71 -21.96 3.24
CA MET A 12 22.00 -20.64 2.62
C MET A 12 21.86 -20.70 1.10
N ARG A 13 20.76 -21.25 0.61
CA ARG A 13 20.43 -21.36 -0.81
C ARG A 13 18.93 -21.44 -1.02
N ASN A 14 18.48 -21.17 -2.23
CA ASN A 14 17.10 -21.43 -2.60
C ASN A 14 16.77 -22.92 -2.57
N GLY A 15 15.53 -23.27 -2.26
CA GLY A 15 14.99 -24.60 -2.40
C GLY A 15 14.00 -24.65 -3.56
N VAL A 16 14.17 -25.62 -4.45
CA VAL A 16 13.22 -25.91 -5.53
C VAL A 16 12.70 -27.32 -5.33
N TYR A 17 11.41 -27.43 -5.05
CA TYR A 17 10.80 -28.72 -4.72
C TYR A 17 9.85 -29.17 -5.83
N LEU A 18 10.19 -30.29 -6.46
CA LEU A 18 9.39 -30.95 -7.49
C LEU A 18 8.44 -31.94 -6.85
N ASN A 19 7.17 -31.85 -7.17
CA ASN A 19 6.20 -32.86 -6.77
C ASN A 19 6.40 -34.14 -7.59
N ALA A 20 6.78 -35.20 -6.91
CA ALA A 20 6.99 -36.52 -7.53
C ALA A 20 5.68 -37.30 -7.77
N GLY A 21 4.51 -36.74 -7.50
CA GLY A 21 3.19 -37.34 -7.73
C GLY A 21 2.77 -38.43 -6.75
N ASN A 22 3.63 -38.80 -5.81
CA ASN A 22 3.41 -39.87 -4.83
C ASN A 22 3.40 -39.37 -3.38
N GLY A 23 3.08 -38.09 -3.16
CA GLY A 23 3.12 -37.45 -1.86
C GLY A 23 4.53 -37.07 -1.40
N ARG A 24 5.53 -37.17 -2.26
CA ARG A 24 6.92 -36.77 -1.99
C ARG A 24 7.35 -35.62 -2.89
N PHE A 25 8.31 -34.86 -2.41
CA PHE A 25 8.96 -33.81 -3.16
C PHE A 25 10.45 -34.16 -3.32
N LEU A 26 10.98 -33.83 -4.49
CA LEU A 26 12.41 -33.94 -4.80
C LEU A 26 13.01 -32.54 -4.81
N GLU A 27 14.07 -32.33 -4.08
CA GLU A 27 14.80 -31.07 -4.10
C GLU A 27 15.69 -31.01 -5.36
N GLY A 28 15.51 -29.97 -6.17
CA GLY A 28 16.12 -29.86 -7.50
C GLY A 28 16.78 -28.51 -7.78
N ALA A 29 17.09 -27.69 -6.76
CA ALA A 29 17.62 -26.34 -6.97
C ALA A 29 18.93 -26.34 -7.77
N PHE A 30 19.88 -27.19 -7.43
CA PHE A 30 21.14 -27.31 -8.20
C PHE A 30 20.93 -27.85 -9.61
N LEU A 31 19.97 -28.77 -9.77
CA LEU A 31 19.66 -29.33 -11.09
C LEU A 31 19.08 -28.26 -12.02
N SER A 32 18.26 -27.37 -11.48
CA SER A 32 17.62 -26.30 -12.25
C SER A 32 18.48 -25.06 -12.42
N GLY A 33 19.59 -24.91 -11.67
CA GLY A 33 20.40 -23.70 -11.64
C GLY A 33 19.73 -22.51 -10.92
N LEU A 34 18.69 -22.77 -10.12
CA LEU A 34 17.97 -21.77 -9.35
C LEU A 34 18.40 -21.70 -7.88
N ASP A 35 19.47 -22.39 -7.51
CA ASP A 35 19.96 -22.51 -6.15
C ASP A 35 20.51 -21.21 -5.57
N SER A 36 20.95 -20.28 -6.40
CA SER A 36 21.63 -19.05 -5.98
C SER A 36 21.10 -17.81 -6.70
N THR A 37 20.35 -16.98 -5.95
CA THR A 37 19.81 -15.69 -6.41
C THR A 37 20.07 -14.57 -5.40
N ASP A 38 21.09 -14.74 -4.56
CA ASP A 38 21.44 -13.83 -3.47
C ASP A 38 20.30 -13.64 -2.45
N TRP A 39 20.14 -12.46 -1.88
CA TRP A 39 19.12 -12.21 -0.87
C TRP A 39 17.76 -11.97 -1.49
N THR A 40 17.02 -13.03 -1.70
CA THR A 40 15.70 -13.01 -2.35
C THR A 40 14.56 -12.73 -1.37
N TRP A 41 13.65 -11.84 -1.74
CA TRP A 41 12.43 -11.52 -1.01
C TRP A 41 11.17 -12.07 -1.67
N ALA A 42 11.00 -11.82 -2.95
CA ALA A 42 9.82 -12.26 -3.68
C ALA A 42 10.20 -13.11 -4.88
N VAL A 43 9.44 -14.19 -5.07
CA VAL A 43 9.54 -15.05 -6.25
C VAL A 43 8.20 -15.06 -6.96
N ARG A 44 8.23 -14.97 -8.29
CA ARG A 44 7.07 -15.18 -9.16
C ARG A 44 7.36 -16.28 -10.14
N LEU A 45 6.44 -17.24 -10.21
CA LEU A 45 6.44 -18.30 -11.22
C LEU A 45 5.29 -18.00 -12.18
N CYS A 46 5.62 -17.44 -13.33
CA CYS A 46 4.69 -16.99 -14.36
C CYS A 46 5.26 -17.32 -15.74
N ASP A 47 4.39 -17.51 -16.69
CA ASP A 47 4.74 -17.73 -18.08
C ASP A 47 4.76 -16.35 -18.80
N PHE A 48 5.95 -15.76 -18.94
CA PHE A 48 6.11 -14.41 -19.48
C PHE A 48 6.26 -14.38 -21.01
N ASP A 49 6.67 -15.49 -21.65
CA ASP A 49 6.85 -15.59 -23.09
C ASP A 49 5.82 -16.49 -23.78
N HIS A 50 4.79 -16.92 -23.03
CA HIS A 50 3.62 -17.65 -23.48
C HIS A 50 3.91 -19.05 -24.07
N ASP A 51 5.04 -19.67 -23.69
CA ASP A 51 5.41 -21.01 -24.18
C ASP A 51 4.71 -22.15 -23.44
N GLY A 52 3.92 -21.83 -22.40
CA GLY A 52 3.19 -22.78 -21.55
C GLY A 52 3.94 -23.22 -20.32
N LEU A 53 5.20 -22.83 -20.15
CA LEU A 53 6.03 -23.15 -19.00
C LEU A 53 6.13 -21.91 -18.06
N ASN A 54 6.23 -22.15 -16.75
CA ASN A 54 6.44 -21.05 -15.83
C ASN A 54 7.91 -20.67 -15.76
N ASP A 55 8.21 -19.41 -16.03
CA ASP A 55 9.48 -18.77 -15.75
C ASP A 55 9.60 -18.40 -14.27
N ALA A 56 10.80 -18.05 -13.84
CA ALA A 56 11.05 -17.69 -12.45
C ALA A 56 11.66 -16.28 -12.33
N TYR A 57 10.93 -15.33 -11.74
CA TYR A 57 11.41 -13.99 -11.46
C TYR A 57 11.68 -13.81 -9.96
N PHE A 58 12.87 -13.28 -9.63
CA PHE A 58 13.36 -13.08 -8.27
C PHE A 58 13.66 -11.62 -8.00
N GLN A 59 13.15 -11.10 -6.88
CA GLN A 59 13.47 -9.78 -6.37
C GLN A 59 14.47 -9.89 -5.22
N CYS A 60 15.58 -9.18 -5.35
CA CYS A 60 16.74 -9.33 -4.50
C CYS A 60 17.20 -8.01 -3.89
N GLY A 61 18.06 -8.13 -2.87
CA GLY A 61 18.66 -7.01 -2.17
C GLY A 61 18.20 -6.88 -0.72
N MET A 62 18.92 -6.09 0.08
CA MET A 62 18.62 -5.91 1.48
C MET A 62 19.01 -4.50 1.96
N SER A 63 18.24 -3.94 2.90
CA SER A 63 18.50 -2.60 3.45
C SER A 63 19.85 -2.48 4.16
N ARG A 64 20.39 -3.60 4.67
CA ARG A 64 21.69 -3.66 5.34
C ARG A 64 22.37 -5.01 5.06
N ASN A 65 23.65 -4.99 4.73
CA ASN A 65 24.43 -6.21 4.54
C ASN A 65 24.91 -6.77 5.89
N PHE A 66 24.14 -7.71 6.45
CA PHE A 66 24.50 -8.35 7.71
C PHE A 66 25.62 -9.41 7.59
N ASN A 67 25.88 -9.86 6.38
CA ASN A 67 26.84 -10.94 6.13
C ASN A 67 28.26 -10.41 5.87
N GLU A 68 28.44 -9.09 5.85
CA GLU A 68 29.78 -8.49 5.68
C GLU A 68 30.59 -8.59 6.96
N ASN A 69 31.27 -9.73 7.10
CA ASN A 69 32.13 -9.99 8.25
C ASN A 69 33.62 -9.65 8.01
N ASP A 70 33.97 -9.13 6.85
CA ASP A 70 35.36 -8.95 6.44
C ASP A 70 35.93 -7.56 6.73
N ASP A 71 35.07 -6.60 7.14
CA ASP A 71 35.54 -5.26 7.52
C ASP A 71 36.22 -5.26 8.90
N GLU A 72 37.55 -5.35 8.87
CA GLU A 72 38.41 -5.30 10.06
C GLU A 72 38.32 -3.97 10.84
N GLU A 73 37.98 -2.87 10.18
CA GLU A 73 37.79 -1.58 10.85
C GLU A 73 36.46 -1.51 11.60
N LEU A 74 35.40 -2.04 11.03
CA LEU A 74 34.13 -2.27 11.71
C LEU A 74 34.33 -3.17 12.93
N LYS A 75 35.04 -4.29 12.79
CA LYS A 75 35.32 -5.20 13.92
C LYS A 75 36.07 -4.52 15.07
N LYS A 76 36.99 -3.58 14.78
CA LYS A 76 37.72 -2.81 15.83
C LYS A 76 36.85 -1.77 16.52
N LYS A 77 35.94 -1.12 15.81
CA LYS A 77 34.97 -0.17 16.36
C LYS A 77 33.85 -0.89 17.12
N ASP A 78 33.52 -2.10 16.72
CA ASP A 78 32.37 -2.88 17.09
C ASP A 78 32.28 -3.27 18.56
N ARG A 79 33.41 -3.34 19.27
CA ARG A 79 33.46 -3.75 20.68
C ARG A 79 32.79 -2.76 21.65
N LYS A 80 32.43 -1.56 21.18
CA LYS A 80 31.79 -0.49 21.98
C LYS A 80 30.41 -0.07 21.49
N LEU A 81 29.96 -0.59 20.34
CA LEU A 81 28.70 -0.22 19.73
C LEU A 81 27.58 -1.14 20.19
N THR A 82 26.40 -0.59 20.41
CA THR A 82 25.16 -1.36 20.56
C THR A 82 24.83 -2.09 19.26
N GLN A 83 23.98 -3.13 19.33
CA GLN A 83 23.55 -3.85 18.14
C GLN A 83 22.89 -2.95 17.09
N TRP A 84 22.14 -1.92 17.55
CA TRP A 84 21.51 -0.94 16.67
C TRP A 84 22.52 0.00 15.99
N GLU A 85 23.53 0.46 16.70
CA GLU A 85 24.60 1.29 16.13
C GLU A 85 25.38 0.52 15.08
N ARG A 86 25.64 -0.78 15.30
CA ARG A 86 26.23 -1.66 14.26
C ARG A 86 25.36 -1.72 13.02
N TYR A 87 24.07 -2.01 13.22
CA TYR A 87 23.11 -2.09 12.12
C TYR A 87 23.07 -0.83 11.26
N ARG A 88 23.05 0.35 11.89
CA ARG A 88 23.02 1.65 11.18
C ARG A 88 24.23 1.89 10.30
N HIS A 89 25.39 1.33 10.62
CA HIS A 89 26.65 1.53 9.90
C HIS A 89 26.87 0.51 8.78
N LEU A 90 26.08 -0.57 8.73
CA LEU A 90 26.20 -1.54 7.65
C LEU A 90 25.74 -0.92 6.32
N PRO A 91 26.48 -1.15 5.23
CA PRO A 91 26.08 -0.71 3.91
C PRO A 91 24.80 -1.45 3.45
N PRO A 92 24.03 -0.87 2.52
CA PRO A 92 22.96 -1.61 1.87
C PRO A 92 23.55 -2.75 1.01
N LEU A 93 22.88 -3.88 0.99
CA LEU A 93 23.17 -4.97 0.07
C LEU A 93 22.31 -4.76 -1.18
N LYS A 94 22.91 -4.16 -2.21
CA LYS A 94 22.27 -4.02 -3.52
C LYS A 94 22.59 -5.24 -4.36
N GLU A 95 21.55 -5.84 -4.95
CA GLU A 95 21.66 -7.04 -5.77
C GLU A 95 20.87 -6.86 -7.08
N HIS A 96 21.20 -7.67 -8.07
CA HIS A 96 20.43 -7.73 -9.31
C HIS A 96 19.16 -8.55 -9.09
N ASN A 97 18.01 -8.02 -9.52
CA ASN A 97 16.86 -8.86 -9.77
C ASN A 97 17.18 -9.86 -10.88
N ARG A 98 16.58 -11.04 -10.83
CA ARG A 98 16.87 -12.09 -11.80
C ARG A 98 15.59 -12.67 -12.38
N VAL A 99 15.59 -12.95 -13.66
CA VAL A 99 14.57 -13.77 -14.30
C VAL A 99 15.23 -14.91 -15.05
N PHE A 100 14.63 -16.07 -14.90
CA PHE A 100 15.09 -17.29 -15.55
C PHE A 100 13.96 -17.83 -16.42
N ARG A 101 14.20 -17.92 -17.72
CA ARG A 101 13.33 -18.56 -18.68
C ARG A 101 13.35 -20.05 -18.48
N ASN A 102 12.20 -20.69 -18.44
CA ASN A 102 12.05 -22.13 -18.33
C ASN A 102 12.10 -22.78 -19.73
N LEU A 103 13.10 -23.61 -19.97
CA LEU A 103 13.27 -24.33 -21.23
C LEU A 103 12.71 -25.78 -21.18
N GLY A 104 11.98 -26.11 -20.10
CA GLY A 104 11.49 -27.46 -19.85
C GLY A 104 12.53 -28.39 -19.26
N GLY A 105 12.07 -29.55 -18.75
CA GLY A 105 12.97 -30.57 -18.17
C GLY A 105 13.83 -30.11 -16.99
N MET A 106 13.39 -29.10 -16.22
CA MET A 106 14.14 -28.46 -15.14
C MET A 106 15.37 -27.67 -15.61
N ASN A 107 15.38 -27.24 -16.85
CA ASN A 107 16.44 -26.41 -17.40
C ASN A 107 15.98 -24.94 -17.45
N PHE A 108 16.70 -24.05 -16.77
CA PHE A 108 16.39 -22.62 -16.72
C PHE A 108 17.57 -21.80 -17.22
N GLU A 109 17.28 -20.80 -18.03
CA GLU A 109 18.25 -19.87 -18.61
C GLU A 109 18.08 -18.47 -18.02
N ASN A 110 19.16 -17.84 -17.58
CA ASN A 110 19.12 -16.47 -17.09
C ASN A 110 18.99 -15.48 -18.23
N THR A 111 17.79 -14.92 -18.39
CA THR A 111 17.43 -13.92 -19.40
C THR A 111 17.23 -12.51 -18.82
N SER A 112 17.72 -12.26 -17.60
CA SER A 112 17.45 -11.02 -16.85
C SER A 112 17.79 -9.75 -17.63
N LYS A 113 18.91 -9.73 -18.36
CA LYS A 113 19.34 -8.58 -19.16
C LYS A 113 18.54 -8.46 -20.44
N ASP A 114 18.30 -9.57 -21.11
CA ASP A 114 17.62 -9.60 -22.41
C ASP A 114 16.15 -9.16 -22.26
N TRP A 115 15.54 -9.50 -21.13
CA TRP A 115 14.17 -9.09 -20.81
C TRP A 115 14.08 -7.75 -20.03
N GLY A 116 15.22 -7.09 -19.76
CA GLY A 116 15.25 -5.80 -19.07
C GLY A 116 14.83 -5.84 -17.60
N LEU A 117 14.93 -7.00 -16.95
CA LEU A 117 14.50 -7.24 -15.59
C LEU A 117 15.67 -7.36 -14.58
N ASP A 118 16.86 -6.92 -14.96
CA ASP A 118 18.10 -7.03 -14.18
C ASP A 118 18.39 -5.83 -13.26
N TYR A 119 17.35 -5.14 -12.77
CA TYR A 119 17.55 -3.98 -11.90
C TYR A 119 18.51 -4.26 -10.74
N TYR A 120 19.52 -3.40 -10.60
CA TYR A 120 20.49 -3.44 -9.50
C TYR A 120 20.09 -2.50 -8.38
N GLY A 121 19.69 -3.03 -7.23
CA GLY A 121 19.19 -2.24 -6.10
C GLY A 121 18.62 -3.10 -4.98
N MET A 122 17.61 -2.57 -4.31
CA MET A 122 16.91 -3.26 -3.22
C MET A 122 15.43 -3.41 -3.59
N SER A 123 15.04 -4.58 -4.08
CA SER A 123 13.66 -4.90 -4.47
C SER A 123 13.05 -5.87 -3.47
N TYR A 124 11.82 -5.61 -3.03
CA TYR A 124 11.18 -6.40 -1.99
C TYR A 124 9.93 -7.13 -2.46
N GLY A 125 8.85 -6.41 -2.72
CA GLY A 125 7.58 -6.97 -3.14
C GLY A 125 7.31 -6.73 -4.62
N CYS A 126 6.58 -7.65 -5.25
CA CYS A 126 6.03 -7.43 -6.59
C CYS A 126 4.62 -7.97 -6.72
N ALA A 127 3.92 -7.45 -7.71
CA ALA A 127 2.66 -7.97 -8.19
C ALA A 127 2.76 -8.23 -9.69
N VAL A 128 2.01 -9.22 -10.15
CA VAL A 128 1.92 -9.59 -11.56
C VAL A 128 0.46 -9.50 -11.99
N GLY A 129 0.24 -9.01 -13.19
CA GLY A 129 -1.09 -8.89 -13.81
C GLY A 129 -0.98 -8.41 -15.24
N ASP A 130 -2.06 -8.54 -15.96
CA ASP A 130 -2.23 -8.01 -17.30
C ASP A 130 -2.86 -6.60 -17.16
N LEU A 131 -2.02 -5.56 -17.15
CA LEU A 131 -2.44 -4.20 -16.76
C LEU A 131 -3.11 -3.43 -17.88
N ASP A 132 -2.72 -3.69 -19.12
CA ASP A 132 -3.28 -3.04 -20.32
C ASP A 132 -4.21 -3.95 -21.13
N GLN A 133 -4.40 -5.19 -20.67
CA GLN A 133 -5.29 -6.19 -21.22
C GLN A 133 -4.90 -6.65 -22.64
N ASP A 134 -3.60 -6.68 -22.90
CA ASP A 134 -3.03 -7.21 -24.14
C ASP A 134 -2.83 -8.74 -24.12
N GLY A 135 -3.02 -9.37 -22.94
CA GLY A 135 -2.88 -10.80 -22.71
C GLY A 135 -1.48 -11.22 -22.25
N ALA A 136 -0.53 -10.29 -22.11
CA ALA A 136 0.77 -10.54 -21.53
C ALA A 136 0.80 -10.13 -20.05
N LEU A 137 1.66 -10.78 -19.27
CA LEU A 137 1.77 -10.49 -17.85
C LEU A 137 2.81 -9.41 -17.57
N ASP A 138 2.37 -8.29 -17.01
CA ASP A 138 3.20 -7.18 -16.54
C ASP A 138 3.67 -7.39 -15.11
N ILE A 139 4.70 -6.63 -14.71
CA ILE A 139 5.25 -6.69 -13.36
C ILE A 139 5.25 -5.29 -12.72
N VAL A 140 4.67 -5.17 -11.53
CA VAL A 140 4.83 -4.00 -10.65
C VAL A 140 5.83 -4.36 -9.56
N SER A 141 6.95 -3.66 -9.48
CA SER A 141 8.06 -3.93 -8.57
C SER A 141 8.24 -2.80 -7.57
N VAL A 142 8.23 -3.12 -6.28
CA VAL A 142 8.50 -2.16 -5.20
C VAL A 142 9.98 -2.17 -4.87
N ARG A 143 10.60 -0.99 -4.93
CA ARG A 143 12.02 -0.74 -4.66
C ARG A 143 12.16 0.06 -3.38
N LEU A 144 13.05 -0.34 -2.49
CA LEU A 144 13.32 0.40 -1.27
C LEU A 144 14.18 1.65 -1.52
N ASP A 145 15.03 1.59 -2.54
CA ASP A 145 15.99 2.65 -2.90
C ASP A 145 15.57 3.47 -4.13
N GLY A 146 14.32 3.35 -4.55
CA GLY A 146 13.81 4.05 -5.73
C GLY A 146 12.28 4.03 -5.84
N PRO A 147 11.73 4.69 -6.85
CA PRO A 147 10.30 4.66 -7.11
C PRO A 147 9.84 3.25 -7.51
N VAL A 148 8.55 3.00 -7.36
CA VAL A 148 7.90 1.81 -7.92
C VAL A 148 8.17 1.75 -9.42
N ALA A 149 8.53 0.57 -9.91
CA ALA A 149 8.69 0.30 -11.32
C ALA A 149 7.53 -0.51 -11.87
N ILE A 150 7.08 -0.15 -13.05
CA ILE A 150 6.14 -0.93 -13.84
C ILE A 150 6.91 -1.42 -15.07
N TYR A 151 7.00 -2.72 -15.22
CA TYR A 151 7.56 -3.35 -16.40
C TYR A 151 6.41 -3.85 -17.26
N HIS A 152 6.27 -3.23 -18.41
CA HIS A 152 5.28 -3.61 -19.42
C HIS A 152 5.86 -4.71 -20.29
N ASN A 153 5.19 -5.85 -20.31
CA ASN A 153 5.51 -6.97 -21.22
C ASN A 153 4.83 -6.73 -22.56
N THR A 154 5.62 -6.42 -23.57
CA THR A 154 5.08 -6.11 -24.91
C THR A 154 4.60 -7.35 -25.68
N GLY A 155 4.88 -8.56 -25.18
CA GLY A 155 4.55 -9.80 -25.89
C GLY A 155 5.19 -9.94 -27.27
N ALA A 156 6.21 -9.10 -27.60
CA ALA A 156 6.69 -8.90 -28.97
C ALA A 156 7.20 -10.20 -29.66
N ASP A 157 7.75 -11.13 -28.87
CA ASP A 157 8.23 -12.42 -29.35
C ASP A 157 7.56 -13.59 -28.63
N ALA A 158 6.43 -13.33 -27.97
CA ALA A 158 5.70 -14.33 -27.21
C ALA A 158 4.77 -15.15 -28.12
N GLY A 159 4.46 -16.37 -27.67
CA GLY A 159 3.43 -17.20 -28.27
C GLY A 159 2.01 -16.65 -28.02
N ASN A 160 1.01 -17.42 -28.41
CA ASN A 160 -0.37 -17.13 -28.05
C ASN A 160 -0.62 -17.38 -26.55
N SER A 161 -1.58 -16.66 -25.99
CA SER A 161 -2.01 -16.84 -24.61
C SER A 161 -3.52 -16.71 -24.47
N LEU A 162 -4.06 -17.05 -23.32
CA LEU A 162 -5.39 -16.67 -22.87
C LEU A 162 -5.39 -16.35 -21.37
N THR A 163 -6.31 -15.50 -20.96
CA THR A 163 -6.51 -15.16 -19.56
C THR A 163 -7.92 -15.52 -19.11
N LEU A 164 -8.05 -15.93 -17.84
CA LEU A 164 -9.32 -16.34 -17.24
C LEU A 164 -9.61 -15.50 -16.00
N SER A 165 -10.82 -14.97 -15.90
CA SER A 165 -11.38 -14.45 -14.65
C SER A 165 -12.61 -15.24 -14.23
N PHE A 166 -12.97 -15.19 -12.97
CA PHE A 166 -13.99 -16.05 -12.42
C PHE A 166 -15.03 -15.25 -11.61
N GLU A 167 -16.28 -15.72 -11.67
CA GLU A 167 -17.35 -15.25 -10.82
C GLU A 167 -17.99 -16.44 -10.09
N GLY A 168 -17.77 -16.51 -8.77
CA GLY A 168 -18.37 -17.53 -7.92
C GLY A 168 -19.84 -17.22 -7.62
N THR A 169 -20.70 -18.23 -7.72
CA THR A 169 -22.10 -18.18 -7.31
C THR A 169 -22.33 -18.85 -5.97
N LYS A 170 -21.56 -19.88 -5.65
CA LYS A 170 -21.49 -20.60 -4.37
C LYS A 170 -20.11 -20.46 -3.73
N SER A 171 -19.07 -20.36 -4.54
CA SER A 171 -17.70 -20.02 -4.13
C SER A 171 -17.60 -18.52 -3.80
N ASN A 172 -16.41 -18.06 -3.36
CA ASN A 172 -16.17 -16.63 -3.21
C ASN A 172 -16.30 -15.90 -4.55
N LYS A 173 -16.67 -14.62 -4.50
CA LYS A 173 -17.04 -13.84 -5.69
C LYS A 173 -15.99 -13.85 -6.82
N GLN A 174 -14.71 -13.84 -6.49
CA GLN A 174 -13.62 -13.80 -7.48
C GLN A 174 -13.08 -15.18 -7.86
N GLY A 175 -13.66 -16.27 -7.33
CA GLY A 175 -13.19 -17.63 -7.60
C GLY A 175 -11.82 -17.96 -7.01
N ILE A 176 -11.34 -17.21 -6.00
CA ILE A 176 -10.06 -17.51 -5.34
C ILE A 176 -10.06 -18.94 -4.82
N GLY A 177 -9.05 -19.73 -5.22
CA GLY A 177 -8.94 -21.16 -4.92
C GLY A 177 -9.46 -22.06 -6.03
N VAL A 178 -9.94 -21.52 -7.16
CA VAL A 178 -10.25 -22.32 -8.35
C VAL A 178 -8.97 -22.98 -8.85
N GLU A 179 -9.02 -24.29 -9.07
CA GLU A 179 -7.98 -25.03 -9.77
C GLU A 179 -8.41 -25.24 -11.22
N ALA A 180 -7.53 -24.97 -12.16
CA ALA A 180 -7.76 -25.07 -13.58
C ALA A 180 -6.73 -25.99 -14.24
N LYS A 181 -7.20 -26.95 -15.03
CA LYS A 181 -6.39 -27.80 -15.90
C LYS A 181 -6.71 -27.45 -17.34
N LEU A 182 -5.75 -26.93 -18.06
CA LEU A 182 -5.90 -26.56 -19.46
C LEU A 182 -5.16 -27.58 -20.32
N PHE A 183 -5.85 -28.06 -21.34
CA PHE A 183 -5.35 -28.99 -22.36
C PHE A 183 -5.31 -28.25 -23.68
N THR A 184 -4.15 -28.13 -24.29
CA THR A 184 -3.98 -27.50 -25.59
C THR A 184 -4.60 -28.36 -26.68
N ASN A 185 -4.45 -29.70 -26.57
CA ASN A 185 -5.08 -30.68 -27.43
C ASN A 185 -5.89 -31.69 -26.60
N ASP A 186 -6.90 -32.34 -27.20
CA ASP A 186 -7.72 -33.32 -26.46
C ASP A 186 -6.93 -34.57 -26.03
N ASP A 187 -5.85 -34.90 -26.74
CA ASP A 187 -5.01 -36.08 -26.50
C ASP A 187 -3.83 -35.77 -25.55
N ASP A 188 -3.71 -34.55 -25.02
CA ASP A 188 -2.66 -34.16 -24.08
C ASP A 188 -2.80 -34.96 -22.78
N GLU A 189 -1.75 -35.70 -22.38
CA GLU A 189 -1.70 -36.39 -21.11
C GLU A 189 -1.29 -35.50 -19.94
N THR A 190 -0.62 -34.37 -20.21
CA THR A 190 -0.07 -33.45 -19.22
C THR A 190 -0.64 -32.05 -19.40
N PRO A 191 -1.75 -31.71 -18.69
CA PRO A 191 -2.33 -30.38 -18.75
C PRO A 191 -1.45 -29.35 -18.02
N GLN A 192 -1.58 -28.08 -18.44
CA GLN A 192 -1.13 -26.98 -17.61
C GLN A 192 -2.04 -26.88 -16.38
N LEU A 193 -1.47 -26.92 -15.20
CA LEU A 193 -2.19 -26.78 -13.92
C LEU A 193 -1.94 -25.37 -13.35
N ARG A 194 -2.99 -24.66 -13.03
CA ARG A 194 -2.95 -23.37 -12.34
C ARG A 194 -3.98 -23.32 -11.22
N THR A 195 -3.63 -22.66 -10.14
CA THR A 195 -4.57 -22.36 -9.03
C THR A 195 -4.67 -20.86 -8.88
N LEU A 196 -5.88 -20.32 -8.81
CA LEU A 196 -6.11 -18.91 -8.60
C LEU A 196 -5.80 -18.54 -7.14
N VAL A 197 -4.65 -17.94 -6.95
CA VAL A 197 -4.17 -17.41 -5.69
C VAL A 197 -3.62 -16.02 -5.95
N THR A 198 -4.11 -15.02 -5.21
CA THR A 198 -3.66 -13.64 -5.38
C THR A 198 -2.48 -13.31 -4.46
N SER A 199 -2.48 -13.81 -3.23
CA SER A 199 -1.42 -13.54 -2.24
C SER A 199 -0.22 -14.44 -2.50
N ARG A 200 0.87 -13.85 -3.01
CA ARG A 200 2.10 -14.58 -3.38
C ARG A 200 3.35 -13.77 -3.03
N GLY A 201 4.44 -14.48 -2.67
CA GLY A 201 5.73 -13.88 -2.35
C GLY A 201 5.68 -12.94 -1.14
N TYR A 202 6.68 -12.06 -1.04
CA TYR A 202 6.80 -11.14 0.07
C TYR A 202 5.95 -9.87 -0.17
N LEU A 203 4.97 -9.62 0.71
CA LEU A 203 4.10 -8.43 0.72
C LEU A 203 3.48 -8.08 -0.66
N GLY A 204 3.17 -9.10 -1.46
CA GLY A 204 2.62 -8.92 -2.81
C GLY A 204 1.26 -9.59 -3.00
N SER A 205 0.44 -9.01 -3.87
CA SER A 205 -0.82 -9.59 -4.31
C SER A 205 -0.96 -9.40 -5.82
N ASP A 206 -1.19 -10.49 -6.52
CA ASP A 206 -1.34 -10.50 -7.97
C ASP A 206 -2.80 -10.21 -8.38
N GLN A 207 -3.01 -9.86 -9.64
CA GLN A 207 -4.35 -9.75 -10.21
C GLN A 207 -5.09 -11.10 -10.10
N ALA A 208 -6.40 -11.04 -9.86
CA ALA A 208 -7.23 -12.25 -9.71
C ALA A 208 -7.60 -12.86 -11.08
N ILE A 209 -6.58 -13.25 -11.84
CA ILE A 209 -6.70 -13.95 -13.12
C ILE A 209 -5.81 -15.18 -13.17
N LEU A 210 -6.15 -16.13 -14.02
CA LEU A 210 -5.24 -17.18 -14.46
C LEU A 210 -4.77 -16.87 -15.88
N HIS A 211 -3.49 -17.00 -16.12
CA HIS A 211 -2.85 -16.84 -17.41
C HIS A 211 -2.32 -18.18 -17.90
N PHE A 212 -2.49 -18.47 -19.18
CA PHE A 212 -2.01 -19.67 -19.84
C PHE A 212 -1.35 -19.30 -21.17
N GLY A 213 -0.07 -19.56 -21.31
CA GLY A 213 0.60 -19.53 -22.60
C GLY A 213 0.22 -20.77 -23.42
N LEU A 214 0.04 -20.60 -24.70
CA LEU A 214 -0.38 -21.63 -25.63
C LEU A 214 0.64 -21.90 -26.74
N GLY A 215 1.77 -21.19 -26.73
CA GLY A 215 2.77 -21.27 -27.80
C GLY A 215 2.16 -20.91 -29.16
N GLU A 216 2.24 -21.81 -30.13
CA GLU A 216 1.69 -21.60 -31.45
C GLU A 216 0.19 -21.92 -31.57
N ALA A 217 -0.43 -22.54 -30.55
CA ALA A 217 -1.81 -22.94 -30.61
C ALA A 217 -2.77 -21.74 -30.55
N SER A 218 -3.70 -21.65 -31.51
CA SER A 218 -4.72 -20.60 -31.57
C SER A 218 -5.96 -20.87 -30.72
N THR A 219 -6.08 -22.08 -30.15
CA THR A 219 -7.18 -22.50 -29.29
C THR A 219 -6.69 -23.50 -28.26
N ALA A 220 -7.32 -23.53 -27.09
CA ALA A 220 -7.20 -24.62 -26.13
C ALA A 220 -8.40 -25.56 -26.28
N ALA A 221 -8.14 -26.87 -26.40
CA ALA A 221 -9.19 -27.85 -26.67
C ALA A 221 -10.13 -28.04 -25.49
N ARG A 222 -9.59 -28.04 -24.26
CA ARG A 222 -10.37 -28.31 -23.06
C ARG A 222 -9.78 -27.60 -21.81
N LEU A 223 -10.69 -27.04 -21.01
CA LEU A 223 -10.43 -26.48 -19.67
C LEU A 223 -11.31 -27.21 -18.66
N GLU A 224 -10.69 -27.79 -17.65
CA GLU A 224 -11.36 -28.40 -16.51
C GLU A 224 -11.15 -27.54 -15.27
N LEU A 225 -12.25 -27.16 -14.61
CA LEU A 225 -12.26 -26.29 -13.43
C LEU A 225 -12.78 -27.04 -12.22
N TYR A 226 -12.11 -26.84 -11.11
CA TYR A 226 -12.49 -27.35 -9.79
C TYR A 226 -12.70 -26.14 -8.88
N TRP A 227 -13.97 -25.87 -8.57
CA TRP A 227 -14.35 -24.73 -7.74
C TRP A 227 -14.23 -25.04 -6.25
N PRO A 228 -13.95 -24.04 -5.39
CA PRO A 228 -13.92 -24.23 -3.93
C PRO A 228 -15.22 -24.79 -3.35
N SER A 229 -16.36 -24.58 -4.00
CA SER A 229 -17.65 -25.18 -3.64
C SER A 229 -17.73 -26.69 -3.83
N GLY A 230 -16.73 -27.28 -4.51
CA GLY A 230 -16.71 -28.69 -4.95
C GLY A 230 -17.34 -28.92 -6.33
N LEU A 231 -17.86 -27.87 -6.99
CA LEU A 231 -18.36 -27.99 -8.36
C LEU A 231 -17.18 -28.24 -9.33
N THR A 232 -17.40 -29.14 -10.30
CA THR A 232 -16.52 -29.31 -11.46
C THR A 232 -17.19 -28.77 -12.71
N GLN A 233 -16.43 -28.14 -13.60
CA GLN A 233 -16.94 -27.53 -14.83
C GLN A 233 -15.94 -27.74 -15.95
N THR A 234 -16.44 -28.14 -17.14
CA THR A 234 -15.59 -28.35 -18.32
C THR A 234 -16.03 -27.40 -19.42
N ILE A 235 -15.07 -26.70 -20.01
CA ILE A 235 -15.27 -25.79 -21.13
C ILE A 235 -14.39 -26.26 -22.29
N ARG A 236 -14.86 -26.17 -23.52
CA ARG A 236 -14.13 -26.61 -24.70
C ARG A 236 -13.94 -25.48 -25.68
N ASN A 237 -12.89 -25.61 -26.49
CA ASN A 237 -12.57 -24.71 -27.60
C ASN A 237 -12.47 -23.23 -27.16
N LEU A 238 -11.51 -22.94 -26.25
CA LEU A 238 -11.23 -21.56 -25.84
C LEU A 238 -10.27 -20.92 -26.84
N ASP A 239 -10.67 -19.80 -27.41
CA ASP A 239 -9.83 -19.03 -28.34
C ASP A 239 -8.65 -18.39 -27.60
N ALA A 240 -7.47 -18.45 -28.23
CA ALA A 240 -6.31 -17.67 -27.80
C ALA A 240 -6.50 -16.15 -28.06
N GLY A 241 -5.66 -15.33 -27.47
CA GLY A 241 -5.69 -13.87 -27.60
C GLY A 241 -6.94 -13.24 -27.00
N ARG A 242 -7.57 -13.90 -26.02
CA ARG A 242 -8.81 -13.43 -25.37
C ARG A 242 -8.76 -13.59 -23.86
N HIS A 243 -9.44 -12.66 -23.21
CA HIS A 243 -9.84 -12.78 -21.83
C HIS A 243 -11.20 -13.51 -21.75
N HIS A 244 -11.27 -14.62 -21.02
CA HIS A 244 -12.49 -15.37 -20.81
C HIS A 244 -13.01 -15.19 -19.38
N HIS A 245 -14.26 -14.72 -19.25
CA HIS A 245 -14.92 -14.63 -17.95
C HIS A 245 -15.82 -15.84 -17.72
N ILE A 246 -15.63 -16.54 -16.60
CA ILE A 246 -16.27 -17.81 -16.32
C ILE A 246 -17.11 -17.70 -15.04
N VAL A 247 -18.41 -17.97 -15.16
CA VAL A 247 -19.33 -18.01 -14.03
C VAL A 247 -19.47 -19.44 -13.53
N GLU A 248 -19.44 -19.62 -12.21
CA GLU A 248 -19.59 -20.91 -11.55
C GLU A 248 -20.93 -21.55 -11.89
N GLY A 249 -20.89 -22.75 -12.48
CA GLY A 249 -22.08 -23.49 -12.94
C GLY A 249 -22.73 -22.96 -14.19
N GLY A 250 -22.20 -21.89 -14.78
CA GLY A 250 -22.61 -21.32 -16.06
C GLY A 250 -21.74 -21.82 -17.23
N GLY A 251 -21.91 -21.20 -18.39
CA GLY A 251 -21.00 -21.33 -19.53
C GLY A 251 -20.00 -20.19 -19.59
N LEU A 252 -19.31 -20.08 -20.74
CA LEU A 252 -18.59 -18.86 -21.09
C LEU A 252 -19.64 -17.76 -21.29
N THR A 253 -19.55 -16.71 -20.51
CA THR A 253 -20.21 -15.46 -20.87
C THR A 253 -19.30 -14.76 -21.87
N ALA A 254 -19.89 -14.16 -22.92
CA ALA A 254 -19.15 -13.26 -23.78
C ALA A 254 -18.47 -12.23 -22.86
N THR A 255 -17.16 -12.09 -22.98
CA THR A 255 -16.44 -11.01 -22.28
C THR A 255 -17.16 -9.73 -22.67
N PRO A 256 -17.72 -8.97 -21.72
CA PRO A 256 -18.27 -7.67 -22.07
C PRO A 256 -17.16 -6.90 -22.78
N PRO A 257 -17.45 -6.15 -23.85
CA PRO A 257 -16.43 -5.29 -24.44
C PRO A 257 -15.84 -4.49 -23.29
N VAL A 258 -14.50 -4.42 -23.24
CA VAL A 258 -13.81 -3.56 -22.28
C VAL A 258 -14.25 -2.15 -22.60
N VAL A 259 -15.31 -1.73 -21.94
CA VAL A 259 -15.61 -0.32 -21.80
C VAL A 259 -14.50 0.16 -20.87
N GLN A 260 -13.48 0.82 -21.43
CA GLN A 260 -12.59 1.61 -20.56
C GLN A 260 -13.55 2.47 -19.76
N PRO A 261 -13.68 2.26 -18.45
CA PRO A 261 -14.56 3.11 -17.67
C PRO A 261 -14.04 4.53 -17.88
N GLU A 262 -14.92 5.45 -18.24
CA GLU A 262 -14.55 6.84 -18.15
C GLU A 262 -13.96 7.05 -16.76
N PRO A 263 -12.79 7.66 -16.64
CA PRO A 263 -12.13 7.80 -15.35
C PRO A 263 -13.14 8.44 -14.39
N VAL A 264 -13.48 7.73 -13.32
CA VAL A 264 -14.36 8.23 -12.26
C VAL A 264 -13.74 9.46 -11.59
N PHE A 265 -12.39 9.53 -11.65
CA PHE A 265 -11.61 10.64 -11.12
C PHE A 265 -10.86 11.32 -12.26
N GLU A 266 -10.97 12.62 -12.33
CA GLU A 266 -10.20 13.48 -13.22
C GLU A 266 -9.16 14.26 -12.39
N ALA A 267 -7.93 14.32 -12.89
CA ALA A 267 -6.91 15.15 -12.26
C ALA A 267 -7.31 16.64 -12.36
N LEU A 268 -7.27 17.35 -11.25
CA LEU A 268 -7.45 18.81 -11.22
C LEU A 268 -6.07 19.51 -11.29
N PRO A 269 -5.62 19.94 -12.48
CA PRO A 269 -4.29 20.58 -12.63
C PRO A 269 -4.14 21.85 -11.80
N SER A 270 -5.25 22.54 -11.51
CA SER A 270 -5.31 23.73 -10.65
C SER A 270 -4.82 23.47 -9.22
N LEU A 271 -5.00 22.24 -8.71
CA LEU A 271 -4.52 21.83 -7.37
C LEU A 271 -3.07 21.35 -7.36
N SER A 272 -2.41 21.17 -8.50
CA SER A 272 -1.03 20.66 -8.57
C SER A 272 0.00 21.52 -7.81
N ARG A 273 -0.32 22.78 -7.54
CA ARG A 273 0.50 23.73 -6.77
C ARG A 273 0.16 23.77 -5.28
N VAL A 274 -0.95 23.15 -4.88
CA VAL A 274 -1.33 23.04 -3.47
C VAL A 274 -0.55 21.87 -2.90
N LYS A 275 0.39 22.17 -2.01
CA LYS A 275 1.29 21.16 -1.44
C LYS A 275 1.37 21.36 0.07
N HIS A 276 1.42 20.26 0.78
CA HIS A 276 1.84 20.25 2.17
C HIS A 276 3.31 20.66 2.25
N ALA A 277 3.64 21.48 3.24
CA ALA A 277 5.01 21.87 3.56
C ALA A 277 5.42 21.23 4.89
N GLU A 278 6.57 20.58 4.89
CA GLU A 278 7.11 19.88 6.05
C GLU A 278 8.55 20.29 6.29
N LYS A 279 8.95 20.40 7.56
CA LYS A 279 10.35 20.61 7.96
C LYS A 279 11.05 19.28 8.21
N ARG A 280 12.35 19.25 7.92
CA ARG A 280 13.17 18.10 8.31
C ARG A 280 13.42 18.14 9.81
N TYR A 281 13.04 17.07 10.48
CA TYR A 281 13.32 16.83 11.88
C TYR A 281 13.98 15.46 12.07
N ASP A 282 14.91 15.34 13.03
CA ASP A 282 15.56 14.07 13.36
C ASP A 282 14.98 13.52 14.67
N ASP A 283 13.85 12.83 14.55
CA ASP A 283 13.16 12.18 15.67
C ASP A 283 14.10 11.26 16.46
N PHE A 284 14.94 10.52 15.76
CA PHE A 284 15.84 9.54 16.37
C PHE A 284 16.99 10.17 17.15
N ALA A 285 17.35 11.43 16.86
CA ALA A 285 18.31 12.17 17.68
C ALA A 285 17.75 12.48 19.07
N ARG A 286 16.43 12.70 19.16
CA ARG A 286 15.74 12.96 20.43
C ARG A 286 15.33 11.66 21.12
N GLU A 287 14.73 10.73 20.37
CA GLU A 287 14.16 9.47 20.87
C GLU A 287 14.69 8.27 20.05
N PRO A 288 15.87 7.75 20.42
CA PRO A 288 16.52 6.70 19.62
C PRO A 288 15.78 5.37 19.52
N LEU A 289 14.79 5.14 20.38
CA LEU A 289 14.01 3.89 20.46
C LEU A 289 12.72 3.92 19.64
N LEU A 290 12.43 5.00 18.92
CA LEU A 290 11.26 5.06 18.07
C LEU A 290 11.31 4.00 16.97
N PRO A 291 10.22 3.28 16.69
CA PRO A 291 10.15 2.30 15.60
C PRO A 291 10.13 2.98 14.23
N ASN A 292 9.60 4.20 14.16
CA ASN A 292 9.49 5.03 12.95
C ASN A 292 9.45 6.51 13.35
N LYS A 293 9.64 7.39 12.40
CA LYS A 293 9.51 8.84 12.63
C LYS A 293 8.08 9.20 13.03
N LEU A 294 7.93 10.16 13.92
CA LEU A 294 6.66 10.71 14.38
C LEU A 294 6.44 12.17 13.94
N SER A 295 7.49 12.85 13.47
CA SER A 295 7.47 14.25 13.05
C SER A 295 6.84 14.50 11.68
N GLN A 296 6.49 13.47 10.94
CA GLN A 296 5.96 13.59 9.57
C GLN A 296 4.61 12.88 9.42
N PHE A 297 3.77 13.00 10.44
CA PHE A 297 2.41 12.50 10.43
C PHE A 297 1.45 13.67 10.27
N GLY A 298 0.71 13.68 9.28
CA GLY A 298 -0.16 14.74 8.81
C GLY A 298 -0.16 14.71 7.29
N PRO A 299 -0.71 15.69 6.64
CA PRO A 299 -1.53 16.78 7.18
C PRO A 299 -2.97 16.36 7.48
N GLY A 300 -3.64 17.09 8.40
CA GLY A 300 -5.08 17.07 8.51
C GLY A 300 -5.74 17.55 7.22
N GLN A 301 -6.83 16.90 6.84
CA GLN A 301 -7.61 17.25 5.66
C GLN A 301 -9.10 17.21 6.00
N ALA A 302 -9.84 18.21 5.55
CA ALA A 302 -11.29 18.24 5.70
C ALA A 302 -11.97 18.82 4.45
N TRP A 303 -13.17 18.35 4.19
CA TRP A 303 -13.99 18.76 3.04
C TRP A 303 -15.37 19.19 3.52
N SER A 304 -15.86 20.29 3.06
CA SER A 304 -17.23 20.78 3.24
C SER A 304 -17.50 21.97 2.36
N ASP A 305 -18.74 22.19 2.00
CA ASP A 305 -19.19 23.45 1.38
C ASP A 305 -19.23 24.55 2.46
N VAL A 306 -18.17 25.36 2.55
CA VAL A 306 -18.06 26.40 3.57
C VAL A 306 -18.62 27.75 3.14
N ASN A 307 -19.06 27.87 1.89
CA ASN A 307 -19.57 29.14 1.34
C ASN A 307 -20.99 29.03 0.80
N GLY A 308 -21.63 27.85 0.89
CA GLY A 308 -23.02 27.60 0.50
C GLY A 308 -23.25 27.57 -1.01
N ASP A 309 -22.20 27.33 -1.83
CA ASP A 309 -22.33 27.31 -3.28
C ASP A 309 -22.67 25.93 -3.87
N GLY A 310 -22.76 24.89 -3.02
CA GLY A 310 -23.07 23.52 -3.39
C GLY A 310 -21.89 22.70 -3.85
N VAL A 311 -20.67 23.22 -3.74
CA VAL A 311 -19.41 22.51 -4.04
C VAL A 311 -18.59 22.42 -2.78
N ASP A 312 -18.14 21.21 -2.41
CA ASP A 312 -17.29 21.02 -1.24
C ASP A 312 -15.95 21.73 -1.44
N ASP A 313 -15.58 22.52 -0.45
CA ASP A 313 -14.28 23.18 -0.32
C ASP A 313 -13.31 22.30 0.45
N PHE A 314 -12.03 22.65 0.42
CA PHE A 314 -10.98 21.78 0.93
C PHE A 314 -10.03 22.50 1.88
N TYR A 315 -9.89 21.99 3.08
CA TYR A 315 -8.83 22.38 4.00
C TYR A 315 -7.62 21.44 3.89
N LEU A 316 -6.42 22.01 3.75
CA LEU A 316 -5.14 21.30 3.79
C LEU A 316 -4.27 21.84 4.93
N GLY A 317 -4.09 21.03 5.95
CA GLY A 317 -3.17 21.30 7.05
C GLY A 317 -1.71 21.37 6.61
N GLN A 318 -0.88 22.00 7.44
CA GLN A 318 0.55 22.18 7.18
C GLN A 318 1.37 21.74 8.38
N GLY A 319 2.64 21.44 8.15
CA GLY A 319 3.62 21.23 9.20
C GLY A 319 4.06 22.54 9.82
N LYS A 320 4.69 22.48 11.00
CA LYS A 320 5.17 23.63 11.77
C LYS A 320 6.03 24.57 10.92
N GLY A 321 5.59 25.82 10.81
CA GLY A 321 6.27 26.89 10.05
C GLY A 321 5.55 27.29 8.76
N ALA A 322 4.41 26.72 8.46
CA ALA A 322 3.55 27.12 7.36
C ALA A 322 2.08 27.15 7.84
N PRO A 323 1.27 28.14 7.43
CA PRO A 323 -0.15 28.18 7.80
C PRO A 323 -0.96 27.17 7.01
N GLY A 324 -1.95 26.54 7.66
CA GLY A 324 -2.98 25.75 7.01
C GLY A 324 -3.71 26.53 5.93
N ARG A 325 -4.25 25.88 4.94
CA ARG A 325 -4.81 26.50 3.73
C ARG A 325 -6.21 26.03 3.49
N LEU A 326 -7.13 26.97 3.42
CA LEU A 326 -8.47 26.75 2.90
C LEU A 326 -8.48 27.03 1.40
N ILE A 327 -8.98 26.11 0.62
CA ILE A 327 -9.09 26.18 -0.83
C ILE A 327 -10.56 26.17 -1.19
N ILE A 328 -11.08 27.32 -1.64
CA ILE A 328 -12.44 27.42 -2.13
C ILE A 328 -12.48 26.86 -3.55
N LEU A 329 -13.21 25.76 -3.72
CA LEU A 329 -13.47 25.15 -5.01
C LEU A 329 -14.71 25.79 -5.63
N ARG A 330 -14.63 26.10 -6.90
CA ARG A 330 -15.76 26.59 -7.69
C ARG A 330 -15.79 25.76 -8.95
N ASP A 331 -16.97 25.42 -9.43
CA ASP A 331 -17.22 24.57 -10.58
C ASP A 331 -16.10 24.63 -11.64
N ARG A 332 -15.22 23.63 -11.66
CA ARG A 332 -14.11 23.35 -12.61
C ARG A 332 -13.24 24.55 -13.03
N GLN A 333 -13.10 25.57 -12.22
CA GLN A 333 -12.38 26.78 -12.61
C GLN A 333 -10.85 26.70 -12.38
N GLU A 334 -10.12 27.23 -13.36
CA GLU A 334 -8.69 27.51 -13.26
C GLU A 334 -8.42 28.67 -12.31
N GLY A 335 -7.36 28.57 -11.50
CA GLY A 335 -6.86 29.71 -10.74
C GLY A 335 -7.23 29.74 -9.25
N LEU A 336 -7.41 28.59 -8.64
CA LEU A 336 -7.64 28.46 -7.19
C LEU A 336 -6.53 29.17 -6.38
N LYS A 337 -6.93 30.03 -5.46
CA LYS A 337 -6.02 30.71 -4.53
C LYS A 337 -6.23 30.12 -3.15
N PRO A 338 -5.27 29.34 -2.64
CA PRO A 338 -5.30 28.92 -1.25
C PRO A 338 -5.31 30.13 -0.33
N MET A 339 -6.24 30.17 0.60
CA MET A 339 -6.31 31.19 1.64
C MET A 339 -5.63 30.66 2.91
N PRO A 340 -4.54 31.29 3.39
CA PRO A 340 -3.93 30.89 4.63
C PRO A 340 -4.86 31.25 5.80
N LEU A 341 -4.95 30.33 6.78
CA LEU A 341 -5.66 30.62 8.02
C LEU A 341 -4.92 31.66 8.88
N PRO A 342 -5.62 32.51 9.62
CA PRO A 342 -5.01 33.49 10.48
C PRO A 342 -4.33 32.81 11.68
N ASN A 343 -3.15 33.29 12.08
CA ASN A 343 -2.38 32.84 13.27
C ASN A 343 -2.06 31.34 13.34
N ASP A 344 -1.76 30.73 12.20
CA ASP A 344 -1.67 29.28 12.03
C ASP A 344 -0.24 28.75 11.78
N GLY A 345 0.75 29.61 11.66
CA GLY A 345 2.08 29.20 11.18
C GLY A 345 2.98 28.49 12.20
N ASP A 346 2.64 28.48 13.48
CA ASP A 346 3.47 27.90 14.55
C ASP A 346 3.04 26.49 14.97
N PHE A 347 2.00 25.95 14.35
CA PHE A 347 1.36 24.68 14.68
C PHE A 347 1.68 23.62 13.64
N GLU A 348 1.48 22.37 14.04
CA GLU A 348 1.43 21.23 13.13
C GLU A 348 0.00 20.66 13.11
N ASP A 349 -0.59 20.64 11.92
CA ASP A 349 -1.99 20.29 11.70
C ASP A 349 -2.14 18.78 11.54
N MET A 350 -2.70 18.10 12.55
CA MET A 350 -2.83 16.65 12.57
C MET A 350 -4.20 16.19 12.11
N GLY A 351 -5.23 16.48 12.83
CA GLY A 351 -6.61 16.19 12.47
C GLY A 351 -7.37 17.45 12.11
N SER A 352 -8.36 17.37 11.25
CA SER A 352 -9.24 18.50 10.96
C SER A 352 -10.66 18.04 10.67
N LEU A 353 -11.64 18.86 11.03
CA LEU A 353 -13.05 18.59 10.86
C LEU A 353 -13.82 19.85 10.61
N PHE A 354 -14.71 19.84 9.61
CA PHE A 354 -15.75 20.84 9.43
C PHE A 354 -17.05 20.37 10.10
N PHE A 355 -17.70 21.26 10.84
CA PHE A 355 -18.98 21.06 11.47
C PHE A 355 -19.52 22.42 11.94
N ASP A 356 -20.80 22.50 12.20
CA ASP A 356 -21.45 23.69 12.81
C ASP A 356 -21.14 23.65 14.32
N ALA A 357 -20.17 24.47 14.75
CA ALA A 357 -19.69 24.49 16.13
C ALA A 357 -20.47 25.47 17.02
N ASP A 358 -21.04 26.54 16.47
CA ASP A 358 -21.73 27.57 17.24
C ASP A 358 -23.24 27.62 17.04
N GLY A 359 -23.78 26.76 16.16
CA GLY A 359 -25.23 26.60 15.96
C GLY A 359 -25.81 27.62 14.99
N ASP A 360 -25.00 28.30 14.17
CA ASP A 360 -25.46 29.30 13.23
C ASP A 360 -25.80 28.73 11.84
N GLY A 361 -25.49 27.44 11.60
CA GLY A 361 -25.77 26.70 10.37
C GLY A 361 -24.65 26.69 9.37
N ASP A 362 -23.55 27.39 9.64
CA ASP A 362 -22.37 27.44 8.79
C ASP A 362 -21.33 26.37 9.19
N GLN A 363 -20.45 25.98 8.27
CA GLN A 363 -19.43 24.95 8.55
C GLN A 363 -18.17 25.59 9.10
N ASP A 364 -17.94 25.44 10.39
CA ASP A 364 -16.75 25.88 11.12
C ASP A 364 -15.62 24.85 11.00
N LEU A 365 -14.39 25.25 11.25
CA LEU A 365 -13.23 24.38 11.14
C LEU A 365 -12.53 24.20 12.50
N TYR A 366 -12.46 22.95 12.96
CA TYR A 366 -11.59 22.58 14.07
C TYR A 366 -10.32 21.94 13.53
N VAL A 367 -9.16 22.36 14.07
CA VAL A 367 -7.85 21.84 13.72
C VAL A 367 -7.16 21.32 14.97
N VAL A 368 -6.91 20.03 14.99
CA VAL A 368 -6.14 19.35 16.04
C VAL A 368 -4.67 19.62 15.84
N SER A 369 -4.02 20.11 16.87
CA SER A 369 -2.59 20.37 16.91
C SER A 369 -1.83 19.16 17.43
N GLY A 370 -0.66 18.88 16.86
CA GLY A 370 0.16 17.78 17.28
C GLY A 370 1.63 17.98 16.94
N GLY A 371 2.32 16.89 16.70
CA GLY A 371 3.74 16.90 16.38
C GLY A 371 4.63 16.51 17.56
N VAL A 372 5.91 16.30 17.25
CA VAL A 372 6.94 15.93 18.24
C VAL A 372 8.14 16.89 18.24
N GLU A 373 8.03 17.97 17.47
CA GLU A 373 9.05 19.01 17.35
C GLU A 373 8.97 20.08 18.45
N CYS A 374 8.36 19.72 19.57
CA CYS A 374 8.10 20.60 20.71
C CYS A 374 8.29 19.86 22.03
N GLU A 375 8.23 20.57 23.14
CA GLU A 375 8.19 20.00 24.48
C GLU A 375 6.74 19.64 24.89
N GLU A 376 6.59 18.83 25.92
CA GLU A 376 5.31 18.59 26.58
C GLU A 376 4.72 19.96 27.04
N ASP A 377 3.42 20.16 26.87
CA ASP A 377 2.69 21.40 27.14
C ASP A 377 3.10 22.63 26.31
N ASP A 378 3.82 22.47 25.19
CA ASP A 378 4.18 23.60 24.32
C ASP A 378 2.93 24.29 23.75
N GLU A 379 3.02 25.59 23.52
CA GLU A 379 1.90 26.38 22.94
C GLU A 379 1.49 25.89 21.57
N SER A 380 2.38 25.28 20.80
CA SER A 380 2.09 24.70 19.50
C SER A 380 1.20 23.45 19.56
N LEU A 381 0.93 22.90 20.74
CA LEU A 381 -0.01 21.79 20.94
C LEU A 381 -1.44 22.25 21.27
N GLN A 382 -1.71 23.56 21.27
CA GLN A 382 -3.07 24.08 21.47
C GLN A 382 -3.91 23.88 20.22
N ASP A 383 -5.04 23.20 20.32
CA ASP A 383 -6.01 23.07 19.26
C ASP A 383 -6.65 24.42 18.88
N ARG A 384 -7.16 24.52 17.68
CA ARG A 384 -7.72 25.76 17.11
C ARG A 384 -9.11 25.51 16.53
N LEU A 385 -10.03 26.42 16.87
CA LEU A 385 -11.36 26.50 16.26
C LEU A 385 -11.43 27.79 15.45
N TYR A 386 -11.89 27.69 14.23
CA TYR A 386 -12.13 28.82 13.34
C TYR A 386 -13.62 28.88 13.01
N LEU A 387 -14.25 29.97 13.35
CA LEU A 387 -15.65 30.24 13.05
C LEU A 387 -15.77 30.80 11.63
N ASN A 388 -16.71 30.30 10.88
CA ASN A 388 -17.08 30.73 9.54
C ASN A 388 -18.14 31.83 9.60
N ASP A 389 -18.21 32.68 8.61
CA ASP A 389 -19.28 33.67 8.46
C ASP A 389 -20.26 33.33 7.31
N GLY A 390 -20.28 32.04 6.89
CA GLY A 390 -21.09 31.55 5.80
C GLY A 390 -20.59 31.90 4.40
N SER A 391 -19.49 32.62 4.30
CA SER A 391 -18.85 32.96 3.02
C SER A 391 -17.52 32.27 2.79
N GLY A 392 -17.10 31.34 3.71
CA GLY A 392 -15.79 30.72 3.73
C GLY A 392 -14.70 31.60 4.36
N LYS A 393 -15.06 32.67 5.02
CA LYS A 393 -14.12 33.53 5.74
C LYS A 393 -13.99 33.06 7.18
N MET A 394 -12.88 32.39 7.47
CA MET A 394 -12.57 31.82 8.77
C MET A 394 -11.98 32.86 9.74
N THR A 395 -12.47 32.90 10.97
CA THR A 395 -11.98 33.76 12.04
C THR A 395 -11.67 32.89 13.26
N LEU A 396 -10.47 33.03 13.84
CA LEU A 396 -10.11 32.26 15.04
C LEU A 396 -11.09 32.57 16.18
N ALA A 397 -11.63 31.52 16.79
CA ALA A 397 -12.57 31.63 17.90
C ALA A 397 -11.99 32.43 19.08
N PRO A 398 -12.83 33.11 19.86
CA PRO A 398 -12.38 33.91 21.00
C PRO A 398 -11.58 33.11 22.03
N LYS A 399 -10.65 33.75 22.69
CA LYS A 399 -9.88 33.12 23.78
C LYS A 399 -10.83 32.55 24.85
N GLY A 400 -10.69 31.27 25.15
CA GLY A 400 -11.54 30.56 26.11
C GLY A 400 -12.71 29.83 25.46
N ALA A 401 -12.80 29.82 24.12
CA ALA A 401 -13.70 28.95 23.37
C ALA A 401 -13.30 27.46 23.53
N LEU A 402 -12.00 27.18 23.56
CA LEU A 402 -11.46 25.84 23.81
C LEU A 402 -10.79 25.75 25.19
N PRO A 403 -10.70 24.56 25.78
CA PRO A 403 -9.90 24.29 26.99
C PRO A 403 -8.44 24.72 26.79
N SER A 404 -7.80 25.14 27.85
CA SER A 404 -6.38 25.53 27.84
C SER A 404 -5.42 24.34 27.98
N ALA A 405 -5.94 23.14 28.18
CA ALA A 405 -5.14 21.93 28.24
C ALA A 405 -4.56 21.62 26.84
N ARG A 406 -3.26 21.36 26.80
CA ARG A 406 -2.51 21.13 25.56
C ARG A 406 -2.16 19.67 25.47
N HIS A 407 -2.61 19.02 24.44
CA HIS A 407 -2.37 17.60 24.21
C HIS A 407 -1.85 17.40 22.80
N ASN A 408 -0.96 16.43 22.63
CA ASN A 408 -0.52 16.03 21.31
C ASN A 408 -1.60 15.17 20.65
N GLY A 409 -2.54 15.82 19.98
CA GLY A 409 -3.66 15.20 19.30
C GLY A 409 -3.27 14.60 17.95
N SER A 410 -4.14 13.76 17.38
CA SER A 410 -3.94 13.17 16.06
C SER A 410 -5.20 13.05 15.22
N CYS A 411 -6.34 12.78 15.82
CA CYS A 411 -7.60 12.60 15.11
C CYS A 411 -8.74 13.28 15.88
N ILE A 412 -9.83 13.55 15.16
CA ILE A 412 -11.01 14.19 15.70
C ILE A 412 -12.26 13.48 15.16
N SER A 413 -13.29 13.42 16.00
CA SER A 413 -14.62 12.98 15.60
C SER A 413 -15.66 13.81 16.34
N ALA A 414 -16.80 14.10 15.71
CA ALA A 414 -17.91 14.81 16.30
C ALA A 414 -19.15 13.92 16.46
N ALA A 415 -19.84 14.07 17.57
CA ALA A 415 -21.12 13.43 17.84
C ALA A 415 -21.82 14.15 19.00
N ASP A 416 -23.12 14.32 18.93
CA ASP A 416 -23.95 14.77 20.05
C ASP A 416 -24.10 13.62 21.06
N PHE A 417 -23.17 13.52 22.05
CA PHE A 417 -23.13 12.40 22.97
C PHE A 417 -24.07 12.59 24.17
N ASP A 418 -24.39 13.83 24.56
CA ASP A 418 -25.27 14.12 25.67
C ASP A 418 -26.71 14.45 25.25
N ARG A 419 -26.96 14.56 23.92
CA ARG A 419 -28.26 14.74 23.26
C ARG A 419 -28.88 16.09 23.54
N ASP A 420 -28.10 17.11 23.61
CA ASP A 420 -28.58 18.48 23.77
C ASP A 420 -28.80 19.21 22.43
N GLY A 421 -28.35 18.62 21.32
CA GLY A 421 -28.51 19.11 19.95
C GLY A 421 -27.25 19.73 19.38
N ASP A 422 -26.24 19.98 20.21
CA ASP A 422 -24.94 20.51 19.79
C ASP A 422 -23.94 19.37 19.53
N LEU A 423 -22.99 19.55 18.60
CA LEU A 423 -22.00 18.52 18.33
C LEU A 423 -20.81 18.65 19.28
N ASP A 424 -20.55 17.57 20.01
CA ASP A 424 -19.41 17.39 20.90
C ASP A 424 -18.24 16.75 20.16
N LEU A 425 -17.03 16.81 20.75
CA LEU A 425 -15.83 16.34 20.11
C LEU A 425 -15.10 15.28 20.93
N PHE A 426 -14.58 14.29 20.23
CA PHE A 426 -13.53 13.39 20.73
C PHE A 426 -12.23 13.69 20.00
N ILE A 427 -11.17 14.01 20.76
CA ILE A 427 -9.82 14.23 20.26
C ILE A 427 -8.94 13.05 20.72
N GLY A 428 -8.43 12.28 19.76
CA GLY A 428 -7.54 11.15 20.05
C GLY A 428 -6.10 11.62 20.28
N GLY A 429 -5.56 11.36 21.47
CA GLY A 429 -4.17 11.58 21.81
C GLY A 429 -3.27 10.54 21.16
N ARG A 430 -2.04 10.92 20.78
CA ARG A 430 -1.14 10.04 20.07
C ARG A 430 0.11 9.65 20.86
N THR A 431 0.90 10.61 21.26
CA THR A 431 2.16 10.40 22.00
C THR A 431 2.48 11.63 22.82
N VAL A 432 3.29 11.47 23.86
CA VAL A 432 3.85 12.60 24.60
C VAL A 432 5.21 12.93 23.96
N PRO A 433 5.43 14.17 23.46
CA PRO A 433 6.68 14.53 22.81
C PRO A 433 7.89 14.30 23.71
N GLY A 434 8.87 13.50 23.25
CA GLY A 434 10.08 13.18 23.99
C GLY A 434 9.95 12.04 25.01
N TYR A 435 8.79 11.38 25.14
CA TYR A 435 8.53 10.34 26.14
C TYR A 435 7.96 9.04 25.57
N TYR A 436 8.36 8.67 24.37
CA TYR A 436 7.94 7.38 23.81
C TYR A 436 8.35 6.22 24.71
N PRO A 437 7.50 5.23 25.01
CA PRO A 437 6.16 4.98 24.48
C PRO A 437 4.99 5.45 25.37
N THR A 438 5.14 6.53 26.09
CA THR A 438 4.08 7.06 26.97
C THR A 438 2.85 7.43 26.14
N ALA A 439 1.70 6.91 26.53
CA ALA A 439 0.43 7.23 25.87
C ALA A 439 0.03 8.68 26.18
N ALA A 440 -0.36 9.44 25.16
CA ALA A 440 -0.98 10.75 25.33
C ALA A 440 -2.43 10.61 25.76
N ALA A 441 -2.90 11.57 26.55
CA ALA A 441 -4.31 11.64 26.93
C ALA A 441 -5.17 12.00 25.69
N SER A 442 -6.31 11.33 25.55
CA SER A 442 -7.40 11.74 24.66
C SER A 442 -8.34 12.67 25.40
N GLN A 443 -9.12 13.46 24.67
CA GLN A 443 -10.06 14.42 25.25
C GLN A 443 -11.48 14.17 24.75
N LEU A 444 -12.44 14.34 25.64
CA LEU A 444 -13.86 14.43 25.33
C LEU A 444 -14.31 15.85 25.65
N LEU A 445 -14.62 16.62 24.62
CA LEU A 445 -14.99 18.02 24.72
C LEU A 445 -16.50 18.17 24.50
N ARG A 446 -17.21 18.65 25.52
CA ARG A 446 -18.62 18.96 25.42
C ARG A 446 -18.80 20.38 24.88
N ASN A 447 -19.67 20.54 23.89
CA ASN A 447 -20.10 21.83 23.39
C ASN A 447 -21.13 22.43 24.38
N GLU A 448 -20.93 23.65 24.81
CA GLU A 448 -21.85 24.37 25.70
C GLU A 448 -22.69 25.39 24.91
N GLY A 449 -22.70 25.24 23.57
CA GLY A 449 -23.33 26.17 22.63
C GLY A 449 -22.47 27.39 22.30
N GLY A 450 -22.70 27.97 21.11
CA GLY A 450 -22.01 29.16 20.64
C GLY A 450 -20.50 28.98 20.45
N GLY A 451 -20.06 27.79 20.06
CA GLY A 451 -18.64 27.49 19.78
C GLY A 451 -17.77 27.41 21.03
N ARG A 452 -18.34 27.15 22.18
CA ARG A 452 -17.60 27.02 23.45
C ARG A 452 -17.54 25.58 23.93
N PHE A 453 -16.35 25.06 24.11
CA PHE A 453 -16.09 23.67 24.52
C PHE A 453 -15.49 23.56 25.91
N VAL A 454 -15.90 22.54 26.65
CA VAL A 454 -15.41 22.20 27.98
C VAL A 454 -14.91 20.75 27.99
N ASP A 455 -13.72 20.53 28.55
CA ASP A 455 -13.18 19.19 28.73
C ASP A 455 -13.90 18.46 29.86
N VAL A 456 -14.60 17.38 29.52
CA VAL A 456 -15.36 16.54 30.44
C VAL A 456 -14.77 15.13 30.55
N THR A 457 -13.54 14.94 30.08
CA THR A 457 -12.87 13.63 30.03
C THR A 457 -12.82 12.98 31.41
N SER A 458 -12.40 13.71 32.42
CA SER A 458 -12.28 13.18 33.78
C SER A 458 -13.61 12.74 34.41
N ASP A 459 -14.72 13.33 33.95
CA ASP A 459 -16.04 13.07 34.49
C ASP A 459 -16.72 11.90 33.83
N LEU A 460 -16.53 11.74 32.50
CA LEU A 460 -17.23 10.77 31.69
C LEU A 460 -16.38 9.56 31.27
N ALA A 461 -15.07 9.73 31.19
CA ALA A 461 -14.13 8.69 30.81
C ALA A 461 -12.90 8.69 31.72
N PRO A 462 -13.07 8.47 33.05
CA PRO A 462 -11.94 8.40 33.96
C PRO A 462 -10.99 7.27 33.59
N ALA A 463 -9.67 7.52 33.64
CA ALA A 463 -8.60 6.59 33.29
C ALA A 463 -8.51 5.39 34.24
#